data_9859b0bac19117849c2959ca2a593238
#
_entry.id   9859b0bac19117849c2959ca2a593238
#
_cell.length_a   1.000
_cell.length_b   1.000
_cell.length_c   1.000
_cell.angle_alpha   90.00
_cell.angle_beta   90.00
_cell.angle_gamma   90.00
#
_symmetry.space_group_name_H-M   'P 1'
#
loop_
_entity.id
_entity.type
_entity.pdbx_description
1 polymer ?
#
loop_
_entity_poly.entity_id
_entity_poly.type
_entity_poly.pdbx_seq_one_letter_code
_entity_poly.pdbx_strand_id
1 'polypeptide(L)'
;RRKEKELYRISDFIGCMSPANVRYVLDNNPEVTSSKVEIAPNSYDVPKEYAASDSERGNIRKKFNLPVDKPIFIYGGNMGRPQGIPFLVECLKAVKDRGDCHFVVVGDGTEYSKLDAFVKELHPSAVSVFRRLPKEEYDALAAACDVGLIFLDYRFTIPNYPSRLLPYLMSRKPIIAVTDPNCDTGALAEANGYGFYCPSNSVACFVESVNKMLASDIRQMGENGYKFFLGNYTTEHTYNAIVKHIK
;
A
#
# COMPACT_ATOMS: atom_id res chain seq x y z
N ARG A 1 10.14 -23.57 3.17
CA ARG A 1 9.20 -24.58 2.57
C ARG A 1 9.00 -25.83 3.43
N ARG A 2 10.08 -26.56 3.92
CA ARG A 2 9.88 -27.78 4.72
C ARG A 2 9.17 -27.50 6.04
N LYS A 3 9.63 -26.50 6.80
CA LYS A 3 8.99 -26.08 8.07
C LYS A 3 7.58 -25.52 7.88
N GLU A 4 7.34 -24.81 6.79
CA GLU A 4 6.03 -24.28 6.42
C GLU A 4 5.03 -25.43 6.20
N LYS A 5 5.40 -26.45 5.42
CA LYS A 5 4.57 -27.66 5.23
C LYS A 5 4.30 -28.42 6.53
N GLU A 6 5.29 -28.47 7.40
CA GLU A 6 5.12 -29.04 8.73
C GLU A 6 4.10 -28.26 9.57
N LEU A 7 4.15 -26.92 9.54
CA LEU A 7 3.16 -26.07 10.19
C LEU A 7 1.75 -26.30 9.63
N TYR A 8 1.61 -26.35 8.30
CA TYR A 8 0.30 -26.62 7.68
C TYR A 8 -0.29 -27.98 8.11
N ARG A 9 0.57 -28.99 8.30
CA ARG A 9 0.14 -30.34 8.72
C ARG A 9 -0.40 -30.34 10.15
N ILE A 10 0.24 -29.61 11.08
CA ILE A 10 -0.12 -29.63 12.51
C ILE A 10 -1.16 -28.56 12.87
N SER A 11 -1.43 -27.59 11.99
CA SER A 11 -2.44 -26.56 12.22
C SER A 11 -3.84 -27.12 12.00
N ASP A 12 -4.77 -26.76 12.85
CA ASP A 12 -6.21 -27.04 12.65
C ASP A 12 -6.79 -26.10 11.60
N PHE A 13 -6.36 -24.81 11.60
CA PHE A 13 -6.75 -23.78 10.64
C PHE A 13 -5.57 -22.95 10.20
N ILE A 14 -5.65 -22.44 8.96
CA ILE A 14 -4.63 -21.62 8.32
C ILE A 14 -5.28 -20.29 7.89
N GLY A 15 -4.94 -19.22 8.59
CA GLY A 15 -5.37 -17.86 8.23
C GLY A 15 -4.50 -17.25 7.15
N CYS A 16 -5.12 -16.74 6.11
CA CYS A 16 -4.49 -16.06 4.99
C CYS A 16 -4.89 -14.60 4.90
N MET A 17 -4.02 -13.76 4.33
CA MET A 17 -4.24 -12.31 4.25
C MET A 17 -5.29 -11.92 3.20
N SER A 18 -5.40 -12.70 2.11
CA SER A 18 -6.24 -12.37 0.97
C SER A 18 -6.67 -13.62 0.19
N PRO A 19 -7.65 -13.50 -0.72
CA PRO A 19 -8.03 -14.60 -1.61
C PRO A 19 -6.89 -15.18 -2.42
N ALA A 20 -5.94 -14.36 -2.89
CA ALA A 20 -4.76 -14.86 -3.60
C ALA A 20 -3.86 -15.72 -2.72
N ASN A 21 -3.69 -15.36 -1.45
CA ASN A 21 -2.94 -16.18 -0.50
C ASN A 21 -3.64 -17.53 -0.24
N VAL A 22 -4.97 -17.53 -0.11
CA VAL A 22 -5.75 -18.79 0.04
C VAL A 22 -5.51 -19.70 -1.17
N ARG A 23 -5.69 -19.19 -2.39
CA ARG A 23 -5.44 -19.95 -3.61
C ARG A 23 -4.01 -20.48 -3.65
N TYR A 24 -3.02 -19.63 -3.37
CA TYR A 24 -1.62 -20.04 -3.37
C TYR A 24 -1.34 -21.19 -2.39
N VAL A 25 -1.89 -21.15 -1.18
CA VAL A 25 -1.71 -22.25 -0.20
C VAL A 25 -2.29 -23.55 -0.73
N LEU A 26 -3.50 -23.52 -1.27
CA LEU A 26 -4.20 -24.71 -1.77
C LEU A 26 -3.50 -25.29 -3.02
N ASP A 27 -3.13 -24.45 -3.97
CA ASP A 27 -2.50 -24.86 -5.24
C ASP A 27 -1.09 -25.46 -5.03
N ASN A 28 -0.37 -25.00 -4.01
CA ASN A 28 1.01 -25.46 -3.74
C ASN A 28 1.12 -26.52 -2.65
N ASN A 29 0.02 -26.87 -1.98
CA ASN A 29 0.00 -27.84 -0.89
C ASN A 29 -1.26 -28.73 -1.01
N PRO A 30 -1.27 -29.71 -1.93
CA PRO A 30 -2.44 -30.57 -2.18
C PRO A 30 -2.84 -31.42 -0.97
N GLU A 31 -1.96 -31.55 0.02
CA GLU A 31 -2.24 -32.18 1.31
C GLU A 31 -3.10 -31.33 2.25
N VAL A 32 -3.28 -30.04 1.96
CA VAL A 32 -4.09 -29.11 2.77
C VAL A 32 -5.49 -29.06 2.20
N THR A 33 -6.50 -29.38 3.02
CA THR A 33 -7.90 -29.31 2.60
C THR A 33 -8.41 -27.86 2.62
N SER A 34 -9.29 -27.53 1.70
CA SER A 34 -9.88 -26.17 1.60
C SER A 34 -10.61 -25.74 2.87
N SER A 35 -11.18 -26.69 3.62
CA SER A 35 -11.86 -26.43 4.89
C SER A 35 -10.93 -25.95 6.02
N LYS A 36 -9.62 -26.12 5.88
CA LYS A 36 -8.60 -25.64 6.83
C LYS A 36 -8.08 -24.24 6.52
N VAL A 37 -8.37 -23.69 5.34
CA VAL A 37 -7.76 -22.43 4.87
C VAL A 37 -8.85 -21.37 4.74
N GLU A 38 -8.63 -20.23 5.37
CA GLU A 38 -9.58 -19.12 5.35
C GLU A 38 -8.89 -17.77 5.37
N ILE A 39 -9.67 -16.71 5.13
CA ILE A 39 -9.18 -15.35 5.25
C ILE A 39 -9.22 -14.93 6.72
N ALA A 40 -8.04 -14.66 7.28
CA ALA A 40 -7.85 -14.05 8.60
C ALA A 40 -6.75 -12.98 8.46
N PRO A 41 -7.10 -11.80 7.95
CA PRO A 41 -6.13 -10.77 7.61
C PRO A 41 -5.58 -10.07 8.85
N ASN A 42 -4.44 -9.39 8.72
CA ASN A 42 -4.04 -8.38 9.70
C ASN A 42 -5.13 -7.31 9.81
N SER A 43 -5.26 -6.74 10.99
CA SER A 43 -6.33 -5.80 11.31
C SER A 43 -5.83 -4.62 12.11
N TYR A 44 -6.65 -3.58 12.16
CA TYR A 44 -6.44 -2.40 13.00
C TYR A 44 -7.72 -2.05 13.73
N ASP A 45 -7.57 -1.41 14.90
CA ASP A 45 -8.69 -0.78 15.58
C ASP A 45 -9.22 0.38 14.75
N VAL A 46 -10.53 0.56 14.77
CA VAL A 46 -11.15 1.70 14.12
C VAL A 46 -10.82 2.96 14.93
N PRO A 47 -10.05 3.91 14.38
CA PRO A 47 -9.71 5.12 15.11
C PRO A 47 -10.95 5.98 15.32
N LYS A 48 -11.05 6.61 16.49
CA LYS A 48 -12.18 7.50 16.83
C LYS A 48 -12.19 8.77 15.96
N GLU A 49 -11.01 9.26 15.58
CA GLU A 49 -10.84 10.41 14.67
C GLU A 49 -9.58 10.18 13.82
N TYR A 50 -9.68 10.30 12.50
CA TYR A 50 -8.53 10.05 11.60
C TYR A 50 -8.39 11.05 10.45
N ALA A 51 -9.24 12.05 10.38
CA ALA A 51 -9.14 13.05 9.32
C ALA A 51 -8.58 14.36 9.90
N ALA A 52 -7.33 14.67 9.55
CA ALA A 52 -6.81 16.01 9.76
C ALA A 52 -7.67 17.02 8.97
N SER A 53 -8.01 18.13 9.60
CA SER A 53 -8.70 19.26 8.93
C SER A 53 -7.84 19.82 7.79
N ASP A 54 -8.44 20.49 6.82
CA ASP A 54 -7.71 21.10 5.71
C ASP A 54 -6.63 22.10 6.20
N SER A 55 -6.92 22.81 7.31
CA SER A 55 -5.96 23.72 7.96
C SER A 55 -4.76 22.98 8.52
N GLU A 56 -4.97 21.86 9.24
CA GLU A 56 -3.90 21.03 9.78
C GLU A 56 -3.06 20.41 8.66
N ARG A 57 -3.70 19.88 7.61
CA ARG A 57 -3.01 19.35 6.43
C ARG A 57 -2.13 20.41 5.77
N GLY A 58 -2.65 21.64 5.61
CA GLY A 58 -1.89 22.75 5.05
C GLY A 58 -0.66 23.12 5.90
N ASN A 59 -0.80 23.13 7.23
CA ASN A 59 0.31 23.40 8.15
C ASN A 59 1.40 22.31 8.08
N ILE A 60 0.99 21.04 8.03
CA ILE A 60 1.93 19.92 7.89
C ILE A 60 2.66 19.99 6.55
N ARG A 61 1.96 20.26 5.43
CA ARG A 61 2.58 20.43 4.12
C ARG A 61 3.63 21.54 4.12
N LYS A 62 3.32 22.69 4.73
CA LYS A 62 4.29 23.79 4.88
C LYS A 62 5.51 23.38 5.72
N LYS A 63 5.32 22.66 6.84
CA LYS A 63 6.43 22.14 7.67
C LYS A 63 7.41 21.31 6.86
N PHE A 64 6.93 20.53 5.89
CA PHE A 64 7.73 19.65 5.03
C PHE A 64 8.11 20.28 3.68
N ASN A 65 7.86 21.57 3.48
CA ASN A 65 8.10 22.30 2.21
C ASN A 65 7.37 21.63 1.02
N LEU A 66 6.14 21.18 1.23
CA LEU A 66 5.31 20.53 0.21
C LEU A 66 4.24 21.50 -0.33
N PRO A 67 3.78 21.33 -1.58
CA PRO A 67 2.71 22.14 -2.14
C PRO A 67 1.41 21.97 -1.36
N VAL A 68 0.66 23.06 -1.19
CA VAL A 68 -0.63 23.06 -0.48
C VAL A 68 -1.83 22.98 -1.43
N ASP A 69 -1.62 23.22 -2.70
CA ASP A 69 -2.61 23.43 -3.76
C ASP A 69 -2.72 22.25 -4.74
N LYS A 70 -1.94 21.18 -4.54
CA LYS A 70 -1.88 20.03 -5.46
C LYS A 70 -2.10 18.72 -4.72
N PRO A 71 -2.66 17.68 -5.39
CA PRO A 71 -2.67 16.32 -4.86
C PRO A 71 -1.26 15.79 -4.60
N ILE A 72 -1.08 15.13 -3.46
CA ILE A 72 0.19 14.52 -3.04
C ILE A 72 0.05 13.02 -2.96
N PHE A 73 0.90 12.31 -3.73
CA PHE A 73 1.04 10.86 -3.69
C PHE A 73 2.14 10.47 -2.72
N ILE A 74 1.88 9.53 -1.80
CA ILE A 74 2.86 9.12 -0.80
C ILE A 74 3.22 7.64 -0.91
N TYR A 75 4.51 7.36 -0.98
CA TYR A 75 5.09 6.05 -0.68
C TYR A 75 5.79 6.12 0.67
N GLY A 76 5.41 5.26 1.62
CA GLY A 76 6.03 5.20 2.94
C GLY A 76 6.42 3.80 3.35
N GLY A 77 7.59 3.63 3.96
CA GLY A 77 8.01 2.39 4.59
C GLY A 77 9.40 1.87 4.20
N ASN A 78 9.59 0.55 4.30
CA ASN A 78 10.86 -0.09 3.98
C ASN A 78 11.23 0.09 2.50
N MET A 79 12.50 0.38 2.23
CA MET A 79 13.08 0.53 0.89
C MET A 79 14.05 -0.62 0.61
N GLY A 80 13.54 -1.84 0.71
CA GLY A 80 14.28 -3.06 0.40
C GLY A 80 13.98 -3.58 -1.02
N ARG A 81 14.69 -4.64 -1.41
CA ARG A 81 14.48 -5.32 -2.72
C ARG A 81 13.03 -5.75 -2.97
N PRO A 82 12.29 -6.28 -1.96
CA PRO A 82 10.91 -6.70 -2.17
C PRO A 82 9.97 -5.58 -2.62
N GLN A 83 10.31 -4.33 -2.37
CA GLN A 83 9.50 -3.18 -2.75
C GLN A 83 9.78 -2.66 -4.16
N GLY A 84 10.72 -3.27 -4.89
CA GLY A 84 11.01 -2.86 -6.27
C GLY A 84 11.49 -1.41 -6.40
N ILE A 85 12.33 -0.94 -5.48
CA ILE A 85 12.81 0.47 -5.46
C ILE A 85 13.44 0.90 -6.79
N PRO A 86 14.19 0.06 -7.54
CA PRO A 86 14.67 0.46 -8.86
C PRO A 86 13.53 0.85 -9.80
N PHE A 87 12.42 0.11 -9.79
CA PHE A 87 11.26 0.43 -10.61
C PHE A 87 10.51 1.66 -10.10
N LEU A 88 10.41 1.87 -8.78
CA LEU A 88 9.90 3.12 -8.22
C LEU A 88 10.71 4.33 -8.75
N VAL A 89 12.05 4.25 -8.78
CA VAL A 89 12.90 5.33 -9.32
C VAL A 89 12.59 5.59 -10.79
N GLU A 90 12.40 4.56 -11.63
CA GLU A 90 12.03 4.76 -13.04
C GLU A 90 10.64 5.42 -13.17
N CYS A 91 9.68 5.06 -12.34
CA CYS A 91 8.38 5.72 -12.28
C CYS A 91 8.52 7.21 -11.88
N LEU A 92 9.32 7.49 -10.84
CA LEU A 92 9.56 8.86 -10.38
C LEU A 92 10.28 9.72 -11.44
N LYS A 93 11.20 9.15 -12.22
CA LYS A 93 11.84 9.85 -13.35
C LYS A 93 10.81 10.32 -14.38
N ALA A 94 9.81 9.49 -14.68
CA ALA A 94 8.76 9.82 -15.65
C ALA A 94 7.82 10.94 -15.18
N VAL A 95 7.72 11.18 -13.87
CA VAL A 95 6.81 12.17 -13.28
C VAL A 95 7.53 13.29 -12.54
N LYS A 96 8.86 13.36 -12.63
CA LYS A 96 9.73 14.19 -11.78
C LYS A 96 9.47 15.70 -11.83
N ASP A 97 8.89 16.21 -12.92
CA ASP A 97 8.64 17.63 -13.15
C ASP A 97 7.17 17.96 -13.42
N ARG A 98 6.24 17.09 -12.97
CA ARG A 98 4.80 17.33 -13.12
C ARG A 98 4.37 18.59 -12.36
N GLY A 99 3.58 19.45 -13.02
CA GLY A 99 3.05 20.67 -12.42
C GLY A 99 1.73 20.49 -11.66
N ASP A 100 1.03 19.37 -11.88
CA ASP A 100 -0.34 19.11 -11.42
C ASP A 100 -0.46 18.22 -10.17
N CYS A 101 0.65 17.58 -9.73
CA CYS A 101 0.72 16.77 -8.52
C CYS A 101 2.13 16.75 -7.93
N HIS A 102 2.28 16.14 -6.76
CA HIS A 102 3.57 15.97 -6.09
C HIS A 102 3.71 14.57 -5.52
N PHE A 103 4.94 14.05 -5.47
CA PHE A 103 5.27 12.73 -4.96
C PHE A 103 6.15 12.83 -3.72
N VAL A 104 5.75 12.15 -2.66
CA VAL A 104 6.49 12.08 -1.40
C VAL A 104 6.93 10.64 -1.18
N VAL A 105 8.22 10.44 -0.97
CA VAL A 105 8.80 9.14 -0.66
C VAL A 105 9.47 9.21 0.71
N VAL A 106 9.02 8.39 1.65
CA VAL A 106 9.51 8.39 3.05
C VAL A 106 9.93 7.00 3.46
N GLY A 107 11.14 6.84 3.97
CA GLY A 107 11.57 5.58 4.54
C GLY A 107 13.08 5.38 4.52
N ASP A 108 13.49 4.15 4.79
CA ASP A 108 14.89 3.75 4.74
C ASP A 108 14.99 2.25 4.38
N GLY A 109 16.17 1.83 3.98
CA GLY A 109 16.43 0.42 3.62
C GLY A 109 17.63 0.28 2.70
N THR A 110 17.92 -0.97 2.33
CA THR A 110 19.11 -1.34 1.54
C THR A 110 19.18 -0.68 0.17
N GLU A 111 18.05 -0.23 -0.38
CA GLU A 111 17.94 0.39 -1.70
C GLU A 111 17.78 1.92 -1.65
N TYR A 112 17.83 2.54 -0.45
CA TYR A 112 17.65 4.00 -0.29
C TYR A 112 18.63 4.83 -1.13
N SER A 113 19.87 4.36 -1.28
CA SER A 113 20.91 5.04 -2.05
C SER A 113 20.51 5.34 -3.50
N LYS A 114 19.63 4.53 -4.08
CA LYS A 114 19.12 4.72 -5.45
C LYS A 114 18.20 5.94 -5.56
N LEU A 115 17.38 6.17 -4.53
CA LEU A 115 16.53 7.36 -4.42
C LEU A 115 17.36 8.62 -4.15
N ASP A 116 18.36 8.51 -3.28
CA ASP A 116 19.27 9.61 -2.98
C ASP A 116 20.07 10.05 -4.24
N ALA A 117 20.58 9.09 -5.03
CA ALA A 117 21.22 9.36 -6.30
C ALA A 117 20.26 10.05 -7.30
N PHE A 118 19.04 9.53 -7.46
CA PHE A 118 18.01 10.13 -8.31
C PHE A 118 17.75 11.59 -7.98
N VAL A 119 17.58 11.92 -6.68
CA VAL A 119 17.33 13.32 -6.26
C VAL A 119 18.55 14.21 -6.54
N LYS A 120 19.76 13.73 -6.23
CA LYS A 120 21.00 14.49 -6.42
C LYS A 120 21.34 14.75 -7.89
N GLU A 121 21.05 13.79 -8.76
CA GLU A 121 21.39 13.89 -10.19
C GLU A 121 20.34 14.67 -10.99
N LEU A 122 19.06 14.52 -10.67
CA LEU A 122 17.97 15.03 -11.51
C LEU A 122 17.23 16.23 -10.91
N HIS A 123 17.47 16.56 -9.63
CA HIS A 123 16.84 17.69 -8.94
C HIS A 123 15.32 17.82 -9.24
N PRO A 124 14.51 16.77 -8.99
CA PRO A 124 13.11 16.72 -9.41
C PRO A 124 12.28 17.81 -8.71
N SER A 125 11.48 18.55 -9.46
CA SER A 125 10.62 19.60 -8.89
C SER A 125 9.32 19.08 -8.28
N ALA A 126 8.87 17.91 -8.72
CA ALA A 126 7.62 17.27 -8.26
C ALA A 126 7.83 16.08 -7.31
N VAL A 127 9.04 15.87 -6.78
CA VAL A 127 9.35 14.72 -5.90
C VAL A 127 10.14 15.18 -4.69
N SER A 128 9.67 14.81 -3.51
CA SER A 128 10.38 14.98 -2.24
C SER A 128 10.71 13.62 -1.63
N VAL A 129 11.96 13.40 -1.26
CA VAL A 129 12.43 12.16 -0.64
C VAL A 129 12.94 12.44 0.77
N PHE A 130 12.38 11.74 1.73
CA PHE A 130 12.75 11.85 3.14
C PHE A 130 13.28 10.51 3.65
N ARG A 131 14.28 10.56 4.52
CA ARG A 131 14.66 9.39 5.32
C ARG A 131 13.55 9.02 6.30
N ARG A 132 13.72 7.89 6.97
CA ARG A 132 12.81 7.45 8.02
C ARG A 132 12.57 8.57 9.02
N LEU A 133 11.30 8.92 9.19
CA LEU A 133 10.82 9.86 10.18
C LEU A 133 10.41 9.14 11.48
N PRO A 134 10.39 9.83 12.62
CA PRO A 134 9.67 9.38 13.81
C PRO A 134 8.20 9.04 13.45
N LYS A 135 7.62 8.05 14.15
CA LYS A 135 6.28 7.55 13.82
C LYS A 135 5.23 8.66 13.73
N GLU A 136 5.20 9.54 14.74
CA GLU A 136 4.23 10.65 14.83
C GLU A 136 4.37 11.64 13.66
N GLU A 137 5.61 11.96 13.27
CA GLU A 137 5.86 12.85 12.12
C GLU A 137 5.49 12.19 10.80
N TYR A 138 5.75 10.89 10.65
CA TYR A 138 5.33 10.13 9.48
C TYR A 138 3.80 10.04 9.39
N ASP A 139 3.13 9.75 10.48
CA ASP A 139 1.67 9.64 10.53
C ASP A 139 1.01 10.99 10.16
N ALA A 140 1.55 12.11 10.70
CA ALA A 140 1.09 13.45 10.36
C ALA A 140 1.32 13.77 8.86
N LEU A 141 2.52 13.50 8.35
CA LEU A 141 2.83 13.71 6.94
C LEU A 141 1.94 12.84 6.03
N ALA A 142 1.78 11.57 6.37
CA ALA A 142 0.90 10.66 5.64
C ALA A 142 -0.55 11.16 5.67
N ALA A 143 -1.05 11.66 6.82
CA ALA A 143 -2.39 12.24 6.92
C ALA A 143 -2.57 13.47 6.01
N ALA A 144 -1.52 14.24 5.78
CA ALA A 144 -1.55 15.42 4.93
C ALA A 144 -1.49 15.10 3.41
N CYS A 145 -1.16 13.87 3.01
CA CYS A 145 -1.15 13.42 1.62
C CYS A 145 -2.53 12.91 1.17
N ASP A 146 -2.72 12.73 -0.15
CA ASP A 146 -4.01 12.43 -0.76
C ASP A 146 -4.14 10.99 -1.25
N VAL A 147 -3.08 10.42 -1.82
CA VAL A 147 -3.09 9.10 -2.47
C VAL A 147 -1.94 8.25 -1.95
N GLY A 148 -2.22 7.00 -1.58
CA GLY A 148 -1.23 6.03 -1.17
C GLY A 148 -0.59 5.30 -2.36
N LEU A 149 0.72 5.14 -2.36
CA LEU A 149 1.44 4.32 -3.33
C LEU A 149 1.90 3.02 -2.69
N ILE A 150 1.63 1.91 -3.36
CA ILE A 150 2.10 0.58 -2.97
C ILE A 150 2.98 0.06 -4.09
N PHE A 151 4.22 -0.29 -3.76
CA PHE A 151 5.16 -0.87 -4.70
C PHE A 151 5.64 -2.23 -4.22
N LEU A 152 5.60 -3.23 -5.11
CA LEU A 152 6.18 -4.56 -4.93
C LEU A 152 6.96 -4.94 -6.19
N ASP A 153 8.03 -5.72 -6.01
CA ASP A 153 8.86 -6.19 -7.13
C ASP A 153 8.06 -7.14 -8.02
N TYR A 154 8.09 -6.93 -9.33
CA TYR A 154 7.38 -7.73 -10.33
C TYR A 154 7.72 -9.22 -10.31
N ARG A 155 8.90 -9.58 -9.81
CA ARG A 155 9.41 -10.95 -9.76
C ARG A 155 8.82 -11.79 -8.63
N PHE A 156 7.93 -11.26 -7.81
CA PHE A 156 7.24 -12.05 -6.79
C PHE A 156 6.39 -13.16 -7.42
N THR A 157 6.58 -14.38 -6.92
CA THR A 157 5.79 -15.57 -7.31
C THR A 157 4.82 -16.00 -6.21
N ILE A 158 4.98 -15.47 -5.01
CA ILE A 158 4.11 -15.73 -3.86
C ILE A 158 3.30 -14.44 -3.62
N PRO A 159 1.97 -14.53 -3.56
CA PRO A 159 1.14 -13.37 -3.27
C PRO A 159 1.58 -12.68 -1.99
N ASN A 160 1.88 -11.39 -2.08
CA ASN A 160 2.21 -10.56 -0.93
C ASN A 160 1.07 -9.57 -0.69
N TYR A 161 0.56 -9.51 0.54
CA TYR A 161 -0.45 -8.53 0.93
C TYR A 161 0.20 -7.42 1.75
N PRO A 162 0.43 -6.23 1.16
CA PRO A 162 1.24 -5.20 1.79
C PRO A 162 0.54 -4.55 2.99
N SER A 163 1.16 -4.63 4.16
CA SER A 163 0.60 -4.10 5.42
C SER A 163 0.30 -2.61 5.39
N ARG A 164 0.99 -1.84 4.53
CA ARG A 164 0.76 -0.39 4.35
C ARG A 164 -0.59 -0.04 3.71
N LEU A 165 -1.27 -1.01 3.09
CA LEU A 165 -2.62 -0.81 2.56
C LEU A 165 -3.56 -0.32 3.66
N LEU A 166 -3.57 -1.01 4.81
CA LEU A 166 -4.57 -0.75 5.86
C LEU A 166 -4.48 0.68 6.42
N PRO A 167 -3.30 1.23 6.78
CA PRO A 167 -3.18 2.64 7.15
C PRO A 167 -3.68 3.63 6.09
N TYR A 168 -3.49 3.34 4.79
CA TYR A 168 -4.02 4.19 3.74
C TYR A 168 -5.55 4.17 3.71
N LEU A 169 -6.16 2.98 3.75
CA LEU A 169 -7.61 2.83 3.78
C LEU A 169 -8.23 3.47 5.02
N MET A 170 -7.63 3.27 6.20
CA MET A 170 -8.04 3.92 7.45
C MET A 170 -8.02 5.44 7.34
N SER A 171 -7.05 5.99 6.64
CA SER A 171 -6.89 7.43 6.42
C SER A 171 -7.70 7.95 5.22
N ARG A 172 -8.66 7.16 4.71
CA ARG A 172 -9.51 7.52 3.55
C ARG A 172 -8.69 7.92 2.33
N LYS A 173 -7.59 7.21 2.07
CA LYS A 173 -6.74 7.44 0.91
C LYS A 173 -6.98 6.34 -0.12
N PRO A 174 -7.34 6.69 -1.36
CA PRO A 174 -7.26 5.75 -2.45
C PRO A 174 -5.80 5.38 -2.73
N ILE A 175 -5.59 4.31 -3.48
CA ILE A 175 -4.24 3.80 -3.75
C ILE A 175 -3.98 3.64 -5.25
N ILE A 176 -2.69 3.72 -5.62
CA ILE A 176 -2.18 3.08 -6.82
C ILE A 176 -1.32 1.89 -6.38
N ALA A 177 -1.77 0.69 -6.74
CA ALA A 177 -1.07 -0.55 -6.43
C ALA A 177 -0.18 -0.96 -7.62
N VAL A 178 1.11 -0.71 -7.48
CA VAL A 178 2.15 -1.04 -8.47
C VAL A 178 2.81 -2.33 -8.03
N THR A 179 2.25 -3.47 -8.46
CA THR A 179 2.59 -4.77 -7.89
C THR A 179 2.84 -5.83 -8.96
N ASP A 180 3.32 -6.98 -8.52
CA ASP A 180 3.39 -8.20 -9.33
C ASP A 180 1.98 -8.75 -9.65
N PRO A 181 1.83 -9.63 -10.66
CA PRO A 181 0.53 -10.16 -11.06
C PRO A 181 -0.09 -11.18 -10.09
N ASN A 182 0.68 -11.67 -9.11
CA ASN A 182 0.17 -12.62 -8.10
C ASN A 182 -0.47 -11.90 -6.91
N CYS A 183 -0.14 -10.61 -6.71
CA CYS A 183 -0.71 -9.78 -5.67
C CYS A 183 -2.12 -9.30 -6.07
N ASP A 184 -3.13 -9.60 -5.28
CA ASP A 184 -4.52 -9.21 -5.55
C ASP A 184 -4.91 -7.83 -5.01
N THR A 185 -4.02 -7.12 -4.35
CA THR A 185 -4.29 -5.78 -3.77
C THR A 185 -4.83 -4.80 -4.81
N GLY A 186 -4.24 -4.78 -6.02
CA GLY A 186 -4.68 -3.89 -7.09
C GLY A 186 -6.07 -4.26 -7.64
N ALA A 187 -6.29 -5.55 -7.90
CA ALA A 187 -7.59 -6.04 -8.35
C ALA A 187 -8.72 -5.77 -7.33
N LEU A 188 -8.42 -5.95 -6.03
CA LEU A 188 -9.35 -5.60 -4.96
C LEU A 188 -9.63 -4.09 -4.91
N ALA A 189 -8.62 -3.26 -5.15
CA ALA A 189 -8.77 -1.82 -5.17
C ALA A 189 -9.70 -1.35 -6.31
N GLU A 190 -9.52 -1.88 -7.51
CA GLU A 190 -10.36 -1.58 -8.67
C GLU A 190 -11.80 -2.08 -8.48
N ALA A 191 -11.96 -3.34 -8.04
CA ALA A 191 -13.28 -3.96 -7.82
C ALA A 191 -14.12 -3.22 -6.77
N ASN A 192 -13.47 -2.57 -5.80
CA ASN A 192 -14.14 -1.83 -4.72
C ASN A 192 -14.05 -0.30 -4.90
N GLY A 193 -13.54 0.19 -6.02
CA GLY A 193 -13.53 1.60 -6.39
C GLY A 193 -12.67 2.48 -5.48
N TYR A 194 -11.59 1.94 -4.88
CA TYR A 194 -10.68 2.71 -4.04
C TYR A 194 -9.25 2.83 -4.58
N GLY A 195 -9.02 2.42 -5.82
CA GLY A 195 -7.68 2.55 -6.40
C GLY A 195 -7.55 1.98 -7.79
N PHE A 196 -6.31 1.99 -8.29
CA PHE A 196 -5.94 1.46 -9.60
C PHE A 196 -4.80 0.46 -9.49
N TYR A 197 -4.82 -0.54 -10.36
CA TYR A 197 -3.73 -1.50 -10.53
C TYR A 197 -2.76 -1.04 -11.62
N CYS A 198 -1.49 -1.27 -11.39
CA CYS A 198 -0.44 -1.11 -12.36
C CYS A 198 0.58 -2.25 -12.20
N PRO A 199 0.95 -2.99 -13.25
CA PRO A 199 2.02 -3.97 -13.14
C PRO A 199 3.36 -3.27 -12.90
N SER A 200 4.14 -3.78 -11.95
CA SER A 200 5.41 -3.17 -11.52
C SER A 200 6.58 -3.40 -12.49
N ASN A 201 6.28 -3.42 -13.79
CA ASN A 201 7.21 -3.46 -14.91
C ASN A 201 6.80 -2.52 -16.06
N SER A 202 5.80 -1.65 -15.87
CA SER A 202 5.32 -0.72 -16.89
C SER A 202 5.23 0.70 -16.36
N VAL A 203 6.24 1.51 -16.65
CA VAL A 203 6.26 2.96 -16.32
C VAL A 203 5.11 3.70 -16.99
N ALA A 204 4.76 3.33 -18.23
CA ALA A 204 3.65 3.94 -18.95
C ALA A 204 2.31 3.70 -18.22
N CYS A 205 2.07 2.49 -17.72
CA CYS A 205 0.89 2.17 -16.93
C CYS A 205 0.85 2.95 -15.60
N PHE A 206 2.01 3.15 -14.95
CA PHE A 206 2.07 3.99 -13.75
C PHE A 206 1.66 5.43 -14.05
N VAL A 207 2.21 6.04 -15.11
CA VAL A 207 1.84 7.40 -15.52
C VAL A 207 0.36 7.51 -15.86
N GLU A 208 -0.19 6.51 -16.58
CA GLU A 208 -1.62 6.44 -16.87
C GLU A 208 -2.48 6.33 -15.60
N SER A 209 -2.06 5.51 -14.63
CA SER A 209 -2.76 5.36 -13.34
C SER A 209 -2.74 6.65 -12.53
N VAL A 210 -1.64 7.41 -12.57
CA VAL A 210 -1.57 8.76 -11.98
C VAL A 210 -2.57 9.70 -12.68
N ASN A 211 -2.63 9.70 -14.01
CA ASN A 211 -3.57 10.53 -14.75
C ASN A 211 -5.04 10.16 -14.44
N LYS A 212 -5.37 8.87 -14.39
CA LYS A 212 -6.70 8.38 -14.01
C LYS A 212 -7.06 8.82 -12.58
N MET A 213 -6.12 8.72 -11.64
CA MET A 213 -6.33 9.15 -10.25
C MET A 213 -6.62 10.64 -10.16
N LEU A 214 -5.88 11.48 -10.89
CA LEU A 214 -6.09 12.93 -10.92
C LEU A 214 -7.41 13.34 -11.58
N ALA A 215 -7.92 12.53 -12.51
CA ALA A 215 -9.21 12.73 -13.16
C ALA A 215 -10.40 12.17 -12.37
N SER A 216 -10.15 11.47 -11.26
CA SER A 216 -11.17 10.82 -10.43
C SER A 216 -11.54 11.66 -9.21
N ASP A 217 -12.68 11.36 -8.59
CA ASP A 217 -13.02 11.87 -7.27
C ASP A 217 -12.21 11.13 -6.18
N ILE A 218 -11.01 11.67 -5.88
CA ILE A 218 -10.08 11.14 -4.88
C ILE A 218 -10.76 10.97 -3.51
N ARG A 219 -11.64 11.91 -3.13
CA ARG A 219 -12.35 11.88 -1.85
C ARG A 219 -13.33 10.69 -1.82
N GLN A 220 -14.15 10.54 -2.85
CA GLN A 220 -15.10 9.44 -2.94
C GLN A 220 -14.38 8.08 -3.00
N MET A 221 -13.28 7.98 -3.73
CA MET A 221 -12.45 6.76 -3.76
C MET A 221 -11.88 6.46 -2.38
N GLY A 222 -11.45 7.46 -1.63
CA GLY A 222 -10.99 7.31 -0.25
C GLY A 222 -12.09 6.77 0.68
N GLU A 223 -13.33 7.29 0.56
CA GLU A 223 -14.48 6.79 1.32
C GLU A 223 -14.82 5.33 0.97
N ASN A 224 -14.70 4.94 -0.29
CA ASN A 224 -14.87 3.55 -0.71
C ASN A 224 -13.82 2.65 -0.04
N GLY A 225 -12.56 3.09 -0.01
CA GLY A 225 -11.48 2.37 0.67
C GLY A 225 -11.72 2.23 2.17
N TYR A 226 -12.21 3.27 2.84
CA TYR A 226 -12.53 3.23 4.26
C TYR A 226 -13.70 2.27 4.56
N LYS A 227 -14.75 2.28 3.71
CA LYS A 227 -15.84 1.29 3.82
C LYS A 227 -15.33 -0.14 3.65
N PHE A 228 -14.44 -0.37 2.70
CA PHE A 228 -13.81 -1.66 2.49
C PHE A 228 -12.98 -2.09 3.71
N PHE A 229 -12.22 -1.16 4.31
CA PHE A 229 -11.50 -1.41 5.57
C PHE A 229 -12.46 -1.81 6.69
N LEU A 230 -13.53 -1.04 6.91
CA LEU A 230 -14.52 -1.33 7.96
C LEU A 230 -15.20 -2.69 7.79
N GLY A 231 -15.42 -3.11 6.55
CA GLY A 231 -16.06 -4.39 6.25
C GLY A 231 -15.14 -5.62 6.32
N ASN A 232 -13.79 -5.44 6.40
CA ASN A 232 -12.87 -6.57 6.23
C ASN A 232 -11.68 -6.59 7.19
N TYR A 233 -11.25 -5.45 7.77
CA TYR A 233 -9.93 -5.35 8.40
C TYR A 233 -9.95 -4.75 9.81
N THR A 234 -11.10 -4.72 10.46
CA THR A 234 -11.16 -4.30 11.87
C THR A 234 -10.69 -5.45 12.77
N THR A 235 -10.21 -5.12 13.97
CA THR A 235 -9.82 -6.12 14.98
C THR A 235 -10.96 -7.10 15.29
N GLU A 236 -12.21 -6.66 15.21
CA GLU A 236 -13.38 -7.52 15.39
C GLU A 236 -13.47 -8.62 14.33
N HIS A 237 -13.18 -8.31 13.05
CA HIS A 237 -13.16 -9.31 11.97
C HIS A 237 -12.13 -10.39 12.23
N THR A 238 -10.89 -10.01 12.57
CA THR A 238 -9.82 -10.96 12.86
C THR A 238 -10.12 -11.77 14.13
N TYR A 239 -10.62 -11.11 15.17
CA TYR A 239 -11.05 -11.78 16.40
C TYR A 239 -12.10 -12.85 16.09
N ASN A 240 -13.17 -12.51 15.37
CA ASN A 240 -14.23 -13.45 15.02
C ASN A 240 -13.72 -14.60 14.13
N ALA A 241 -12.79 -14.32 13.20
CA ALA A 241 -12.17 -15.35 12.37
C ALA A 241 -11.39 -16.38 13.22
N ILE A 242 -10.77 -15.95 14.32
CA ILE A 242 -10.00 -16.84 15.21
C ILE A 242 -10.89 -17.55 16.19
N VAL A 243 -11.76 -16.82 16.90
CA VAL A 243 -12.53 -17.34 18.06
C VAL A 243 -13.56 -18.39 17.67
N LYS A 244 -14.11 -18.32 16.45
CA LYS A 244 -15.06 -19.36 15.96
C LYS A 244 -14.47 -20.77 15.94
N HIS A 245 -13.13 -20.90 15.98
CA HIS A 245 -12.42 -22.18 16.02
C HIS A 245 -12.02 -22.61 17.42
N ILE A 246 -12.16 -21.75 18.43
CA ILE A 246 -11.87 -22.06 19.83
C ILE A 246 -13.15 -22.65 20.44
N LYS A 247 -13.08 -23.92 20.80
CA LYS A 247 -14.17 -24.62 21.49
C LYS A 247 -14.04 -24.44 22.99
#